data_e84c6dbfc2e73381b77bb90ad4bab4f5
#
_entry.id   e84c6dbfc2e73381b77bb90ad4bab4f5
#
_cell.length_a   1.000
_cell.length_b   1.000
_cell.length_c   1.000
_cell.angle_alpha   90.00
_cell.angle_beta   90.00
_cell.angle_gamma   90.00
#
_symmetry.space_group_name_H-M   'P 1'
#
loop_
_entity.id
_entity.type
_entity.pdbx_description
1 polymer ?
#
loop_
_entity_poly.entity_id
_entity_poly.type
_entity_poly.pdbx_seq_one_letter_code
_entity_poly.pdbx_strand_id
1 'polypeptide(L)'
;MSLADVFSLLVLGQGKSGLDVARWALAHPERVSAVTVYGGGTSEPNDATRALEAAGASFVYGTEQVEGAYDVCVTCPGISEFSGFFKAGREHAAQIMGEPEFAYRLSPDNWIAITGTNGKTTTTSLTDYLLKAAGEASVAVGNIGEPPVNEIDGRAHNEWFVAELSSYQIAT
;
A
#
# COMPACT_ATOMS: atom_id res chain seq x y z
N MET A 1 -16.03 0.46 -2.47
CA MET A 1 -16.19 -0.75 -3.30
C MET A 1 -15.21 -1.80 -2.78
N SER A 2 -15.63 -3.06 -2.68
CA SER A 2 -14.74 -4.16 -2.32
C SER A 2 -13.78 -4.48 -3.47
N LEU A 3 -12.60 -5.04 -3.17
CA LEU A 3 -11.73 -5.64 -4.17
C LEU A 3 -12.38 -6.90 -4.74
N ALA A 4 -12.10 -7.21 -6.00
CA ALA A 4 -12.46 -8.51 -6.58
C ALA A 4 -11.73 -9.66 -5.86
N ASP A 5 -12.24 -10.88 -5.98
CA ASP A 5 -11.58 -12.06 -5.39
C ASP A 5 -10.19 -12.28 -5.99
N VAL A 6 -10.06 -12.10 -7.30
CA VAL A 6 -8.79 -12.09 -8.03
C VAL A 6 -8.72 -10.82 -8.87
N PHE A 7 -7.58 -10.14 -8.85
CA PHE A 7 -7.37 -8.89 -9.58
C PHE A 7 -5.95 -8.77 -10.14
N SER A 8 -5.81 -7.98 -11.19
CA SER A 8 -4.51 -7.51 -11.71
C SER A 8 -4.11 -6.22 -11.00
N LEU A 9 -2.84 -6.12 -10.61
CA LEU A 9 -2.31 -5.04 -9.78
C LEU A 9 -1.29 -4.19 -10.54
N LEU A 10 -1.55 -2.90 -10.61
CA LEU A 10 -0.60 -1.86 -10.98
C LEU A 10 -0.05 -1.20 -9.72
N VAL A 11 1.25 -0.98 -9.65
CA VAL A 11 1.89 -0.21 -8.58
C VAL A 11 2.62 0.98 -9.19
N LEU A 12 2.33 2.18 -8.69
CA LEU A 12 3.05 3.40 -9.08
C LEU A 12 4.11 3.73 -8.04
N GLY A 13 5.36 3.77 -8.49
CA GLY A 13 6.54 4.05 -7.68
C GLY A 13 7.22 2.80 -7.14
N GLN A 14 8.57 2.84 -7.12
CA GLN A 14 9.44 1.79 -6.57
C GLN A 14 10.01 2.17 -5.18
N GLY A 15 9.31 3.02 -4.44
CA GLY A 15 9.62 3.30 -3.04
C GLY A 15 9.23 2.14 -2.11
N LYS A 16 9.57 2.25 -0.81
CA LYS A 16 9.31 1.19 0.19
C LYS A 16 7.88 0.65 0.10
N SER A 17 6.87 1.52 0.17
CA SER A 17 5.46 1.10 0.14
C SER A 17 5.08 0.36 -1.14
N GLY A 18 5.55 0.82 -2.32
CA GLY A 18 5.26 0.15 -3.59
C GLY A 18 5.92 -1.23 -3.68
N LEU A 19 7.16 -1.37 -3.23
CA LEU A 19 7.85 -2.66 -3.20
C LEU A 19 7.23 -3.62 -2.17
N ASP A 20 6.73 -3.12 -1.04
CA ASP A 20 6.03 -3.93 -0.04
C ASP A 20 4.69 -4.45 -0.59
N VAL A 21 3.93 -3.61 -1.29
CA VAL A 21 2.70 -4.02 -2.01
C VAL A 21 3.00 -5.06 -3.09
N ALA A 22 4.05 -4.86 -3.89
CA ALA A 22 4.45 -5.83 -4.91
C ALA A 22 4.88 -7.18 -4.30
N ARG A 23 5.58 -7.15 -3.16
CA ARG A 23 5.99 -8.35 -2.41
C ARG A 23 4.78 -9.11 -1.88
N TRP A 24 3.83 -8.40 -1.28
CA TRP A 24 2.58 -9.00 -0.82
C TRP A 24 1.81 -9.63 -1.98
N ALA A 25 1.71 -8.93 -3.12
CA ALA A 25 1.02 -9.45 -4.31
C ALA A 25 1.63 -10.75 -4.84
N LEU A 26 2.95 -10.85 -4.87
CA LEU A 26 3.66 -12.07 -5.29
C LEU A 26 3.48 -13.23 -4.29
N ALA A 27 3.28 -12.94 -3.01
CA ALA A 27 3.00 -13.96 -2.00
C ALA A 27 1.55 -14.49 -2.07
N HIS A 28 0.64 -13.78 -2.77
CA HIS A 28 -0.78 -14.11 -2.86
C HIS A 28 -1.26 -14.32 -4.31
N PRO A 29 -0.71 -15.31 -5.03
CA PRO A 29 -1.10 -15.59 -6.42
C PRO A 29 -2.57 -16.02 -6.56
N GLU A 30 -3.21 -16.45 -5.49
CA GLU A 30 -4.64 -16.74 -5.43
C GLU A 30 -5.52 -15.47 -5.44
N ARG A 31 -4.94 -14.32 -5.10
CA ARG A 31 -5.60 -13.00 -5.06
C ARG A 31 -5.14 -12.07 -6.17
N VAL A 32 -3.88 -12.17 -6.59
CA VAL A 32 -3.29 -11.29 -7.58
C VAL A 32 -2.82 -12.08 -8.79
N SER A 33 -3.52 -11.90 -9.91
CA SER A 33 -3.24 -12.60 -11.17
C SER A 33 -1.95 -12.14 -11.85
N ALA A 34 -1.60 -10.86 -11.69
CA ALA A 34 -0.36 -10.26 -12.18
C ALA A 34 -0.07 -8.98 -11.42
N VAL A 35 1.22 -8.67 -11.21
CA VAL A 35 1.67 -7.39 -10.63
C VAL A 35 2.64 -6.71 -11.57
N THR A 36 2.36 -5.44 -11.90
CA THR A 36 3.22 -4.57 -12.70
C THR A 36 3.58 -3.33 -11.91
N VAL A 37 4.85 -3.01 -11.81
CA VAL A 37 5.36 -1.83 -11.09
C VAL A 37 5.94 -0.84 -12.10
N TYR A 38 5.41 0.36 -12.16
CA TYR A 38 6.01 1.49 -12.85
C TYR A 38 6.82 2.31 -11.86
N GLY A 39 8.14 2.36 -12.05
CA GLY A 39 9.05 3.04 -11.13
C GLY A 39 8.97 4.58 -11.19
N GLY A 40 8.56 5.13 -12.35
CA GLY A 40 8.53 6.56 -12.65
C GLY A 40 9.63 7.01 -13.60
N GLY A 41 9.59 8.28 -14.04
CA GLY A 41 10.40 8.83 -15.13
C GLY A 41 11.92 8.77 -14.94
N THR A 42 12.40 8.74 -13.70
CA THR A 42 13.83 8.68 -13.36
C THR A 42 14.23 7.37 -12.69
N SER A 43 13.33 6.39 -12.69
CA SER A 43 13.58 5.10 -12.05
C SER A 43 14.56 4.23 -12.83
N GLU A 44 15.35 3.47 -12.09
CA GLU A 44 16.30 2.49 -12.61
C GLU A 44 16.21 1.19 -11.80
N PRO A 45 16.58 0.04 -12.38
CA PRO A 45 16.66 -1.22 -11.64
C PRO A 45 17.65 -1.14 -10.47
N ASN A 46 17.27 -1.72 -9.33
CA ASN A 46 18.13 -1.92 -8.17
C ASN A 46 17.97 -3.35 -7.64
N ASP A 47 18.73 -3.71 -6.60
CA ASP A 47 18.73 -5.09 -6.10
C ASP A 47 17.35 -5.53 -5.59
N ALA A 48 16.58 -4.62 -4.96
CA ALA A 48 15.24 -4.95 -4.48
C ALA A 48 14.24 -5.17 -5.63
N THR A 49 14.29 -4.33 -6.67
CA THR A 49 13.42 -4.50 -7.84
C THR A 49 13.78 -5.75 -8.62
N ARG A 50 15.08 -6.05 -8.82
CA ARG A 50 15.54 -7.27 -9.47
C ARG A 50 15.11 -8.55 -8.73
N ALA A 51 15.11 -8.52 -7.40
CA ALA A 51 14.63 -9.65 -6.62
C ALA A 51 13.13 -9.91 -6.85
N LEU A 52 12.31 -8.85 -6.95
CA LEU A 52 10.88 -8.98 -7.23
C LEU A 52 10.61 -9.37 -8.70
N GLU A 53 11.41 -8.88 -9.66
CA GLU A 53 11.36 -9.34 -11.05
C GLU A 53 11.66 -10.85 -11.16
N ALA A 54 12.70 -11.32 -10.47
CA ALA A 54 13.03 -12.74 -10.40
C ALA A 54 11.92 -13.58 -9.73
N ALA A 55 11.14 -12.98 -8.85
CA ALA A 55 9.98 -13.61 -8.20
C ALA A 55 8.69 -13.53 -9.04
N GLY A 56 8.69 -12.84 -10.19
CA GLY A 56 7.58 -12.82 -11.15
C GLY A 56 6.85 -11.50 -11.31
N ALA A 57 7.29 -10.41 -10.67
CA ALA A 57 6.74 -9.08 -10.92
C ALA A 57 7.27 -8.52 -12.25
N SER A 58 6.42 -7.77 -12.96
CA SER A 58 6.84 -6.98 -14.11
C SER A 58 7.24 -5.57 -13.65
N PHE A 59 8.39 -5.07 -14.13
CA PHE A 59 8.83 -3.70 -13.84
C PHE A 59 9.00 -2.89 -15.12
N VAL A 60 8.58 -1.63 -15.07
CA VAL A 60 8.75 -0.64 -16.14
C VAL A 60 9.49 0.57 -15.55
N TYR A 61 10.64 0.90 -16.13
CA TYR A 61 11.53 1.95 -15.66
C TYR A 61 11.60 3.12 -16.63
N GLY A 62 12.00 4.30 -16.13
CA GLY A 62 12.32 5.47 -16.94
C GLY A 62 11.13 6.12 -17.64
N THR A 63 9.91 5.78 -17.24
CA THR A 63 8.69 6.36 -17.83
C THR A 63 7.57 6.53 -16.79
N GLU A 64 6.72 7.52 -17.06
CA GLU A 64 5.46 7.75 -16.34
C GLU A 64 4.24 7.44 -17.21
N GLN A 65 4.47 6.95 -18.43
CA GLN A 65 3.39 6.53 -19.34
C GLN A 65 3.01 5.09 -19.01
N VAL A 66 1.80 4.94 -18.45
CA VAL A 66 1.25 3.63 -18.12
C VAL A 66 0.57 3.04 -19.34
N GLU A 67 0.76 1.77 -19.58
CA GLU A 67 0.12 0.99 -20.63
C GLU A 67 -0.62 -0.21 -20.05
N GLY A 68 -1.57 -0.75 -20.80
CA GLY A 68 -2.36 -1.90 -20.36
C GLY A 68 -3.67 -1.51 -19.66
N ALA A 69 -4.30 -2.47 -19.00
CA ALA A 69 -5.49 -2.28 -18.19
C ALA A 69 -5.38 -3.13 -16.92
N TYR A 70 -5.74 -2.55 -15.80
CA TYR A 70 -5.59 -3.14 -14.47
C TYR A 70 -6.87 -3.00 -13.67
N ASP A 71 -7.12 -3.93 -12.75
CA ASP A 71 -8.28 -3.85 -11.86
C ASP A 71 -8.00 -2.87 -10.72
N VAL A 72 -6.79 -2.89 -10.16
CA VAL A 72 -6.38 -2.08 -9.02
C VAL A 72 -5.05 -1.40 -9.30
N CYS A 73 -4.97 -0.11 -8.97
CA CYS A 73 -3.72 0.64 -8.92
C CYS A 73 -3.44 1.07 -7.48
N VAL A 74 -2.25 0.74 -6.98
CA VAL A 74 -1.76 1.24 -5.69
C VAL A 74 -0.64 2.24 -5.93
N THR A 75 -0.78 3.45 -5.39
CA THR A 75 0.20 4.54 -5.56
C THR A 75 1.05 4.74 -4.31
N CYS A 76 2.35 4.97 -4.51
CA CYS A 76 3.23 5.41 -3.43
C CYS A 76 2.87 6.82 -2.93
N PRO A 77 2.98 7.11 -1.62
CA PRO A 77 2.55 8.38 -1.03
C PRO A 77 3.35 9.61 -1.52
N GLY A 78 4.50 9.41 -2.17
CA GLY A 78 5.28 10.47 -2.79
C GLY A 78 4.78 10.92 -4.17
N ILE A 79 3.79 10.23 -4.74
CA ILE A 79 3.23 10.57 -6.06
C ILE A 79 1.99 11.42 -5.83
N SER A 80 2.05 12.67 -6.28
CA SER A 80 0.94 13.61 -6.14
C SER A 80 -0.24 13.21 -7.03
N GLU A 81 -1.47 13.29 -6.51
CA GLU A 81 -2.72 13.09 -7.26
C GLU A 81 -2.88 14.02 -8.46
N PHE A 82 -2.18 15.16 -8.46
CA PHE A 82 -2.17 16.13 -9.56
C PHE A 82 -1.13 15.81 -10.64
N SER A 83 -0.21 14.88 -10.41
CA SER A 83 0.84 14.52 -11.38
C SER A 83 0.28 13.81 -12.61
N GLY A 84 1.01 13.90 -13.72
CA GLY A 84 0.72 13.12 -14.93
C GLY A 84 0.79 11.62 -14.68
N PHE A 85 1.71 11.19 -13.85
CA PHE A 85 1.91 9.79 -13.50
C PHE A 85 0.71 9.18 -12.75
N PHE A 86 0.18 9.91 -11.75
CA PHE A 86 -1.03 9.48 -11.05
C PHE A 86 -2.24 9.40 -11.99
N LYS A 87 -2.40 10.41 -12.87
CA LYS A 87 -3.49 10.44 -13.85
C LYS A 87 -3.39 9.27 -14.83
N ALA A 88 -2.18 8.96 -15.32
CA ALA A 88 -1.96 7.80 -16.17
C ALA A 88 -2.37 6.50 -15.47
N GLY A 89 -1.96 6.29 -14.21
CA GLY A 89 -2.41 5.13 -13.42
C GLY A 89 -3.92 5.06 -13.26
N ARG A 90 -4.57 6.21 -13.04
CA ARG A 90 -6.03 6.31 -12.89
C ARG A 90 -6.78 5.99 -14.18
N GLU A 91 -6.22 6.35 -15.33
CA GLU A 91 -6.83 6.07 -16.65
C GLU A 91 -6.72 4.58 -17.03
N HIS A 92 -5.70 3.88 -16.50
CA HIS A 92 -5.41 2.48 -16.82
C HIS A 92 -5.86 1.47 -15.75
N ALA A 93 -6.47 1.93 -14.65
CA ALA A 93 -6.98 1.05 -13.60
C ALA A 93 -8.44 1.35 -13.25
N ALA A 94 -9.20 0.30 -12.95
CA ALA A 94 -10.60 0.45 -12.54
C ALA A 94 -10.73 1.14 -11.18
N GLN A 95 -9.74 0.97 -10.29
CA GLN A 95 -9.66 1.62 -8.99
C GLN A 95 -8.23 2.07 -8.72
N ILE A 96 -8.05 3.25 -8.10
CA ILE A 96 -6.76 3.74 -7.64
C ILE A 96 -6.84 4.12 -6.17
N MET A 97 -5.82 3.77 -5.40
CA MET A 97 -5.76 4.02 -3.95
C MET A 97 -4.33 4.04 -3.45
N GLY A 98 -4.13 4.59 -2.25
CA GLY A 98 -2.87 4.47 -1.51
C GLY A 98 -2.71 3.10 -0.85
N GLU A 99 -1.48 2.78 -0.41
CA GLU A 99 -1.17 1.51 0.25
C GLU A 99 -2.03 1.26 1.52
N PRO A 100 -2.29 2.24 2.41
CA PRO A 100 -3.13 1.98 3.60
C PRO A 100 -4.59 1.67 3.26
N GLU A 101 -5.15 2.30 2.23
CA GLU A 101 -6.49 1.99 1.75
C GLU A 101 -6.54 0.59 1.13
N PHE A 102 -5.50 0.20 0.38
CA PHE A 102 -5.36 -1.14 -0.17
C PHE A 102 -5.33 -2.19 0.95
N ALA A 103 -4.51 -1.99 1.97
CA ALA A 103 -4.42 -2.86 3.14
C ALA A 103 -5.77 -2.94 3.90
N TYR A 104 -6.45 -1.80 4.09
CA TYR A 104 -7.77 -1.77 4.69
C TYR A 104 -8.79 -2.59 3.90
N ARG A 105 -8.77 -2.52 2.58
CA ARG A 105 -9.71 -3.31 1.74
C ARG A 105 -9.43 -4.80 1.73
N LEU A 106 -8.20 -5.20 2.01
CA LEU A 106 -7.82 -6.60 2.18
C LEU A 106 -8.23 -7.14 3.56
N SER A 107 -8.18 -6.31 4.60
CA SER A 107 -8.48 -6.69 5.99
C SER A 107 -9.21 -5.54 6.72
N PRO A 108 -10.53 -5.37 6.49
CA PRO A 108 -11.25 -4.15 6.90
C PRO A 108 -11.64 -4.06 8.38
N ASP A 109 -11.44 -5.11 9.18
CA ASP A 109 -11.89 -5.16 10.57
C ASP A 109 -10.90 -4.46 11.52
N ASN A 110 -11.44 -3.83 12.58
CA ASN A 110 -10.66 -3.29 13.71
C ASN A 110 -9.55 -2.29 13.33
N TRP A 111 -9.91 -1.20 12.68
CA TRP A 111 -8.98 -0.11 12.36
C TRP A 111 -9.29 1.15 13.15
N ILE A 112 -8.22 1.82 13.63
CA ILE A 112 -8.24 3.17 14.17
C ILE A 112 -7.26 4.01 13.36
N ALA A 113 -7.76 4.93 12.53
CA ALA A 113 -6.94 5.82 11.72
C ALA A 113 -6.70 7.14 12.46
N ILE A 114 -5.43 7.54 12.55
CA ILE A 114 -4.98 8.75 13.25
C ILE A 114 -4.23 9.64 12.28
N THR A 115 -4.73 10.84 12.09
CA THR A 115 -4.09 11.89 11.29
C THR A 115 -4.10 13.22 12.01
N GLY A 116 -3.42 14.22 11.47
CA GLY A 116 -3.36 15.57 12.00
C GLY A 116 -2.03 16.25 11.69
N THR A 117 -1.93 17.53 11.97
CA THR A 117 -0.71 18.33 11.73
C THR A 117 0.40 17.94 12.72
N ASN A 118 0.05 17.83 14.02
CA ASN A 118 0.97 17.49 15.10
C ASN A 118 0.40 16.39 15.98
N GLY A 119 1.23 15.69 16.75
CA GLY A 119 0.83 14.72 17.75
C GLY A 119 0.37 13.36 17.23
N LYS A 120 0.38 13.12 15.92
CA LYS A 120 -0.02 11.85 15.33
C LYS A 120 0.69 10.66 15.98
N THR A 121 2.01 10.66 15.95
CA THR A 121 2.86 9.58 16.48
C THR A 121 2.59 9.31 17.96
N THR A 122 2.50 10.38 18.77
CA THR A 122 2.20 10.25 20.20
C THR A 122 0.80 9.66 20.43
N THR A 123 -0.20 10.14 19.67
CA THR A 123 -1.57 9.64 19.79
C THR A 123 -1.67 8.19 19.35
N THR A 124 -1.03 7.82 18.24
CA THR A 124 -1.02 6.45 17.73
C THR A 124 -0.35 5.51 18.72
N SER A 125 0.84 5.86 19.23
CA SER A 125 1.55 5.04 20.21
C SER A 125 0.77 4.92 21.53
N LEU A 126 0.12 6.00 21.99
CA LEU A 126 -0.70 5.97 23.20
C LEU A 126 -1.96 5.12 23.01
N THR A 127 -2.62 5.21 21.85
CA THR A 127 -3.80 4.40 21.55
C THR A 127 -3.45 2.91 21.52
N ASP A 128 -2.37 2.53 20.85
CA ASP A 128 -1.87 1.16 20.82
C ASP A 128 -1.52 0.65 22.23
N TYR A 129 -0.83 1.48 23.03
CA TYR A 129 -0.53 1.15 24.43
C TYR A 129 -1.79 0.93 25.28
N LEU A 130 -2.79 1.80 25.15
CA LEU A 130 -4.04 1.71 25.92
C LEU A 130 -4.87 0.48 25.54
N LEU A 131 -4.93 0.12 24.24
CA LEU A 131 -5.57 -1.11 23.80
C LEU A 131 -4.89 -2.34 24.42
N LYS A 132 -3.57 -2.42 24.36
CA LYS A 132 -2.80 -3.50 25.00
C LYS A 132 -2.99 -3.55 26.52
N ALA A 133 -3.05 -2.39 27.17
CA ALA A 133 -3.32 -2.30 28.61
C ALA A 133 -4.75 -2.73 28.98
N ALA A 134 -5.70 -2.58 28.06
CA ALA A 134 -7.07 -3.07 28.21
C ALA A 134 -7.23 -4.57 27.89
N GLY A 135 -6.17 -5.24 27.45
CA GLY A 135 -6.20 -6.67 27.10
C GLY A 135 -6.55 -6.95 25.63
N GLU A 136 -6.62 -5.92 24.78
CA GLU A 136 -6.86 -6.04 23.36
C GLU A 136 -5.54 -6.28 22.60
N ALA A 137 -5.58 -7.11 21.55
CA ALA A 137 -4.49 -7.21 20.61
C ALA A 137 -4.45 -5.97 19.73
N SER A 138 -3.30 -5.33 19.58
CA SER A 138 -3.15 -4.17 18.68
C SER A 138 -1.73 -4.03 18.17
N VAL A 139 -1.59 -3.39 17.02
CA VAL A 139 -0.30 -3.01 16.43
C VAL A 139 -0.40 -1.62 15.80
N ALA A 140 0.64 -0.80 16.02
CA ALA A 140 0.78 0.48 15.37
C ALA A 140 1.39 0.29 13.97
N VAL A 141 0.74 0.87 12.94
CA VAL A 141 1.11 0.69 11.54
C VAL A 141 1.11 2.03 10.78
N GLY A 142 1.69 2.07 9.60
CA GLY A 142 1.66 3.24 8.69
C GLY A 142 2.91 4.09 8.75
N ASN A 143 2.79 5.39 9.05
CA ASN A 143 3.95 6.29 9.16
C ASN A 143 4.84 5.97 10.38
N ILE A 144 4.35 5.17 11.30
CA ILE A 144 5.15 4.53 12.37
C ILE A 144 4.97 3.03 12.25
N GLY A 145 5.94 2.28 12.74
CA GLY A 145 5.94 0.81 12.59
C GLY A 145 6.17 0.38 11.14
N GLU A 146 5.52 -0.69 10.74
CA GLU A 146 5.56 -1.19 9.38
C GLU A 146 4.36 -0.67 8.54
N PRO A 147 4.48 -0.64 7.21
CA PRO A 147 3.33 -0.44 6.34
C PRO A 147 2.24 -1.47 6.64
N PRO A 148 0.96 -1.06 6.68
CA PRO A 148 -0.14 -1.96 6.98
C PRO A 148 -0.15 -3.25 6.16
N VAL A 149 0.22 -3.18 4.89
CA VAL A 149 0.25 -4.34 3.98
C VAL A 149 1.20 -5.45 4.45
N ASN A 150 2.27 -5.11 5.20
CA ASN A 150 3.21 -6.08 5.73
C ASN A 150 2.69 -6.83 6.97
N GLU A 151 1.68 -6.27 7.65
CA GLU A 151 1.13 -6.82 8.90
C GLU A 151 -0.15 -7.65 8.68
N ILE A 152 -0.74 -7.61 7.47
CA ILE A 152 -2.03 -8.27 7.19
C ILE A 152 -1.96 -9.78 7.44
N ASP A 153 -0.92 -10.45 6.95
CA ASP A 153 -0.82 -11.91 6.98
C ASP A 153 -0.59 -12.45 8.40
N GLY A 154 0.06 -11.67 9.24
CA GLY A 154 0.30 -12.00 10.65
C GLY A 154 -0.83 -11.59 11.59
N ARG A 155 -1.83 -10.85 11.10
CA ARG A 155 -2.86 -10.23 11.89
C ARG A 155 -3.79 -11.26 12.53
N ALA A 156 -3.95 -11.21 13.86
CA ALA A 156 -4.98 -11.98 14.54
C ALA A 156 -6.39 -11.46 14.19
N HIS A 157 -7.39 -12.34 14.19
CA HIS A 157 -8.77 -12.01 13.76
C HIS A 157 -9.41 -10.81 14.49
N ASN A 158 -9.02 -10.56 15.72
CA ASN A 158 -9.53 -9.46 16.57
C ASN A 158 -8.47 -8.40 16.87
N GLU A 159 -7.35 -8.38 16.18
CA GLU A 159 -6.29 -7.41 16.40
C GLU A 159 -6.63 -6.04 15.79
N TRP A 160 -6.38 -4.99 16.54
CA TRP A 160 -6.57 -3.61 16.12
C TRP A 160 -5.34 -3.08 15.37
N PHE A 161 -5.54 -2.57 14.17
CA PHE A 161 -4.57 -1.73 13.50
C PHE A 161 -4.76 -0.28 13.92
N VAL A 162 -3.76 0.29 14.59
CA VAL A 162 -3.73 1.71 14.95
C VAL A 162 -2.84 2.42 13.92
N ALA A 163 -3.47 2.96 12.88
CA ALA A 163 -2.80 3.46 11.69
C ALA A 163 -2.47 4.95 11.81
N GLU A 164 -1.19 5.32 11.81
CA GLU A 164 -0.75 6.69 11.60
C GLU A 164 -0.75 7.02 10.12
N LEU A 165 -1.60 7.95 9.69
CA LEU A 165 -1.73 8.34 8.30
C LEU A 165 -1.32 9.80 8.08
N SER A 166 -0.57 10.05 7.02
CA SER A 166 -0.30 11.39 6.51
C SER A 166 -1.47 11.92 5.69
N SER A 167 -1.53 13.24 5.51
CA SER A 167 -2.52 13.87 4.63
C SER A 167 -2.42 13.35 3.18
N TYR A 168 -1.23 13.01 2.72
CA TYR A 168 -1.01 12.45 1.38
C TYR A 168 -1.60 11.04 1.24
N GLN A 169 -1.51 10.21 2.27
CA GLN A 169 -2.08 8.86 2.27
C GLN A 169 -3.61 8.85 2.37
N ILE A 170 -4.21 9.92 2.88
CA ILE A 170 -5.67 10.06 2.97
C ILE A 170 -6.25 10.66 1.67
N ALA A 171 -5.46 11.45 0.94
CA ALA A 171 -5.90 12.09 -0.30
C ALA A 171 -5.92 11.13 -1.52
N THR A 172 -5.29 9.97 -1.40
CA THR A 172 -5.20 8.91 -2.42
C THR A 172 -5.93 7.67 -1.95
#